data_219538c994310abb6088c3dadd4c3e6d
#
_entry.id   219538c994310abb6088c3dadd4c3e6d
#
_cell.length_a   1.000
_cell.length_b   1.000
_cell.length_c   1.000
_cell.angle_alpha   90.00
_cell.angle_beta   90.00
_cell.angle_gamma   90.00
#
_symmetry.space_group_name_H-M   'P 1'
#
loop_
_entity.id
_entity.type
_entity.pdbx_description
1 polymer ?
#
loop_
_entity_poly.entity_id
_entity_poly.type
_entity_poly.pdbx_seq_one_letter_code
_entity_poly.pdbx_strand_id
1 'polypeptide(L)'
;DTGLLTEDVYAVRDKYVNMYLVRDGNDYIAIDAGIKPGNIRGELKKLDIDPDRVRAVFLTHSDADHAGGISMFKRATVYMHRNEEQMINGETGRMLWIGNSIDIKEYTLLDDHTVRIGDMRIKPIPTPGHTAGLTCYLVNDIYLFTGDAVSLHDGVIGLFPKYINKYPRKARRSVQNILNLEGVMSIFTGHHGFSPNYS
;
A
#
# COMPACT_ATOMS: atom_id res chain seq x y z
N ASP A 1 15.17 -3.33 4.33
CA ASP A 1 15.30 -3.07 5.76
C ASP A 1 14.46 -1.88 6.16
N THR A 2 14.08 -1.80 7.45
CA THR A 2 13.42 -0.64 8.04
C THR A 2 14.37 0.55 8.06
N GLY A 3 13.91 1.73 7.62
CA GLY A 3 14.72 2.95 7.59
C GLY A 3 14.17 4.05 6.70
N LEU A 4 14.81 5.22 6.75
CA LEU A 4 14.54 6.34 5.85
C LEU A 4 15.04 6.00 4.44
N LEU A 5 14.19 6.17 3.44
CA LEU A 5 14.49 5.87 2.03
C LEU A 5 14.71 7.14 1.20
N THR A 6 13.89 8.15 1.44
CA THR A 6 13.99 9.48 0.82
C THR A 6 13.86 10.55 1.91
N GLU A 7 13.77 11.82 1.55
CA GLU A 7 13.60 12.92 2.52
C GLU A 7 12.40 12.68 3.46
N ASP A 8 11.29 12.14 2.95
CA ASP A 8 10.02 12.01 3.70
C ASP A 8 9.48 10.58 3.78
N VAL A 9 10.05 9.61 3.06
CA VAL A 9 9.54 8.25 2.99
C VAL A 9 10.38 7.28 3.81
N TYR A 10 9.73 6.56 4.72
CA TYR A 10 10.31 5.48 5.52
C TYR A 10 9.75 4.14 5.08
N ALA A 11 10.61 3.13 4.95
CA ALA A 11 10.17 1.74 4.90
C ALA A 11 10.06 1.20 6.33
N VAL A 12 9.01 0.42 6.56
CA VAL A 12 8.84 -0.39 7.77
C VAL A 12 8.71 -1.84 7.33
N ARG A 13 9.77 -2.63 7.55
CA ARG A 13 9.85 -4.02 7.10
C ARG A 13 9.17 -4.95 8.09
N ASP A 14 8.17 -5.73 7.64
CA ASP A 14 7.58 -6.80 8.41
C ASP A 14 7.81 -8.14 7.72
N LYS A 15 8.91 -8.83 8.09
CA LYS A 15 9.38 -10.08 7.49
C LYS A 15 9.68 -9.92 5.99
N TYR A 16 8.72 -10.32 5.13
CA TYR A 16 8.86 -10.32 3.68
C TYR A 16 8.06 -9.20 2.99
N VAL A 17 7.26 -8.42 3.75
CA VAL A 17 6.46 -7.32 3.23
C VAL A 17 6.96 -5.97 3.75
N ASN A 18 6.77 -4.92 2.99
CA ASN A 18 7.01 -3.55 3.38
C ASN A 18 5.68 -2.80 3.51
N MET A 19 5.51 -2.07 4.59
CA MET A 19 4.65 -0.91 4.63
C MET A 19 5.51 0.34 4.58
N TYR A 20 4.92 1.46 4.24
CA TYR A 20 5.64 2.72 4.13
C TYR A 20 4.97 3.81 4.96
N LEU A 21 5.79 4.72 5.50
CA LEU A 21 5.31 5.96 6.10
C LEU A 21 5.79 7.13 5.25
N VAL A 22 4.91 8.09 5.01
CA VAL A 22 5.27 9.37 4.41
C VAL A 22 5.04 10.46 5.45
N ARG A 23 6.10 11.21 5.71
CA ARG A 23 6.10 12.27 6.74
C ARG A 23 5.46 13.56 6.22
N ASP A 24 4.66 14.19 7.09
CA ASP A 24 4.10 15.53 6.92
C ASP A 24 4.28 16.32 8.21
N GLY A 25 5.35 17.11 8.27
CA GLY A 25 5.76 17.78 9.50
C GLY A 25 6.06 16.78 10.62
N ASN A 26 5.24 16.79 11.67
CA ASN A 26 5.35 15.87 12.80
C ASN A 26 4.44 14.64 12.71
N ASP A 27 3.60 14.56 11.69
CA ASP A 27 2.63 13.47 11.49
C ASP A 27 3.02 12.62 10.28
N TYR A 28 2.31 11.52 10.09
CA TYR A 28 2.56 10.56 9.01
C TYR A 28 1.26 10.09 8.38
N ILE A 29 1.33 9.69 7.12
CA ILE A 29 0.41 8.71 6.55
C ILE A 29 1.13 7.37 6.39
N ALA A 30 0.37 6.28 6.47
CA ALA A 30 0.88 4.94 6.16
C ALA A 30 0.29 4.44 4.85
N ILE A 31 1.09 3.72 4.08
CA ILE A 31 0.66 2.90 2.96
C ILE A 31 0.85 1.45 3.38
N ASP A 32 -0.27 0.73 3.46
CA ASP A 32 -0.38 -0.60 4.08
C ASP A 32 -0.08 -0.61 5.59
N ALA A 33 -0.17 -1.78 6.21
CA ALA A 33 -0.05 -1.95 7.66
C ALA A 33 0.75 -3.20 8.07
N GLY A 34 1.38 -3.91 7.11
CA GLY A 34 2.16 -5.11 7.39
C GLY A 34 1.33 -6.30 7.90
N ILE A 35 2.01 -7.28 8.48
CA ILE A 35 1.44 -8.58 8.86
C ILE A 35 0.82 -8.56 10.27
N LYS A 36 1.55 -7.98 11.24
CA LYS A 36 1.15 -8.05 12.66
C LYS A 36 1.48 -6.78 13.43
N PRO A 37 0.56 -6.31 14.32
CA PRO A 37 0.78 -5.13 15.15
C PRO A 37 2.07 -5.16 15.97
N GLY A 38 2.43 -6.33 16.52
CA GLY A 38 3.62 -6.49 17.35
C GLY A 38 4.94 -6.29 16.59
N ASN A 39 5.01 -6.78 15.34
CA ASN A 39 6.18 -6.60 14.49
C ASN A 39 6.34 -5.11 14.14
N ILE A 40 5.27 -4.49 13.64
CA ILE A 40 5.24 -3.08 13.27
C ILE A 40 5.65 -2.19 14.44
N ARG A 41 5.13 -2.47 15.65
CA ARG A 41 5.51 -1.74 16.87
C ARG A 41 7.01 -1.76 17.10
N GLY A 42 7.65 -2.93 16.92
CA GLY A 42 9.09 -3.09 17.07
C GLY A 42 9.88 -2.27 16.06
N GLU A 43 9.42 -2.25 14.81
CA GLU A 43 10.07 -1.50 13.74
C GLU A 43 9.89 0.02 13.88
N LEU A 44 8.69 0.48 14.24
CA LEU A 44 8.43 1.91 14.51
C LEU A 44 9.27 2.43 15.68
N LYS A 45 9.48 1.59 16.72
CA LYS A 45 10.35 1.95 17.84
C LYS A 45 11.81 2.17 17.42
N LYS A 46 12.32 1.42 16.44
CA LYS A 46 13.68 1.62 15.89
C LYS A 46 13.81 2.96 15.18
N LEU A 47 12.71 3.47 14.61
CA LEU A 47 12.64 4.76 13.92
C LEU A 47 12.32 5.94 14.86
N ASP A 48 12.04 5.67 16.14
CA ASP A 48 11.54 6.66 17.11
C ASP A 48 10.22 7.31 16.63
N ILE A 49 9.36 6.52 15.98
CA ILE A 49 8.06 6.97 15.47
C ILE A 49 6.94 6.44 16.35
N ASP A 50 6.16 7.39 16.89
CA ASP A 50 4.94 7.09 17.64
C ASP A 50 3.80 6.72 16.66
N PRO A 51 3.21 5.51 16.75
CA PRO A 51 2.10 5.10 15.89
C PRO A 51 0.86 6.01 16.00
N ASP A 52 0.69 6.72 17.12
CA ASP A 52 -0.39 7.69 17.30
C ASP A 52 -0.22 8.97 16.46
N ARG A 53 0.94 9.17 15.85
CA ARG A 53 1.23 10.21 14.85
C ARG A 53 0.81 9.82 13.44
N VAL A 54 0.46 8.57 13.19
CA VAL A 54 -0.10 8.17 11.89
C VAL A 54 -1.56 8.61 11.81
N ARG A 55 -1.85 9.56 10.92
CA ARG A 55 -3.17 10.20 10.76
C ARG A 55 -4.09 9.42 9.82
N ALA A 56 -3.50 8.73 8.86
CA ALA A 56 -4.23 7.94 7.88
C ALA A 56 -3.47 6.69 7.49
N VAL A 57 -4.18 5.61 7.20
CA VAL A 57 -3.65 4.39 6.58
C VAL A 57 -4.38 4.18 5.26
N PHE A 58 -3.63 4.10 4.17
CA PHE A 58 -4.14 3.80 2.84
C PHE A 58 -3.79 2.35 2.51
N LEU A 59 -4.77 1.46 2.50
CA LEU A 59 -4.57 0.07 2.11
C LEU A 59 -4.53 -0.04 0.60
N THR A 60 -3.43 -0.60 0.07
CA THR A 60 -3.36 -0.94 -1.36
C THR A 60 -4.35 -2.06 -1.69
N HIS A 61 -4.46 -3.02 -0.79
CA HIS A 61 -5.42 -4.13 -0.84
C HIS A 61 -5.57 -4.79 0.54
N SER A 62 -6.44 -5.76 0.65
CA SER A 62 -6.88 -6.35 1.92
C SER A 62 -6.20 -7.66 2.30
N ASP A 63 -5.16 -8.10 1.60
CA ASP A 63 -4.43 -9.31 1.96
C ASP A 63 -3.78 -9.17 3.34
N ALA A 64 -3.68 -10.28 4.08
CA ALA A 64 -3.31 -10.27 5.50
C ALA A 64 -1.91 -9.73 5.79
N ASP A 65 -1.00 -9.80 4.83
CA ASP A 65 0.35 -9.26 4.96
C ASP A 65 0.42 -7.74 4.68
N HIS A 66 -0.64 -7.15 4.14
CA HIS A 66 -0.78 -5.71 3.93
C HIS A 66 -1.71 -5.04 4.94
N ALA A 67 -2.72 -5.75 5.43
CA ALA A 67 -3.74 -5.21 6.34
C ALA A 67 -3.66 -5.76 7.77
N GLY A 68 -2.86 -6.79 8.04
CA GLY A 68 -2.88 -7.52 9.31
C GLY A 68 -2.41 -6.74 10.53
N GLY A 69 -1.61 -5.70 10.35
CA GLY A 69 -1.14 -4.82 11.42
C GLY A 69 -2.02 -3.61 11.71
N ILE A 70 -3.14 -3.46 11.00
CA ILE A 70 -3.92 -2.22 10.96
C ILE A 70 -4.45 -1.77 12.32
N SER A 71 -4.79 -2.69 13.23
CA SER A 71 -5.25 -2.37 14.58
C SER A 71 -4.21 -1.66 15.47
N MET A 72 -2.97 -1.55 14.98
CA MET A 72 -1.91 -0.75 15.59
C MET A 72 -2.20 0.75 15.53
N PHE A 73 -2.83 1.22 14.46
CA PHE A 73 -3.01 2.63 14.14
C PHE A 73 -4.37 3.16 14.62
N LYS A 74 -4.55 3.18 15.94
CA LYS A 74 -5.86 3.47 16.58
C LYS A 74 -6.41 4.85 16.30
N ARG A 75 -5.56 5.83 15.95
CA ARG A 75 -5.96 7.22 15.68
C ARG A 75 -6.05 7.54 14.19
N ALA A 76 -5.66 6.59 13.35
CA ALA A 76 -5.68 6.78 11.92
C ALA A 76 -7.07 6.52 11.32
N THR A 77 -7.46 7.35 10.36
CA THR A 77 -8.55 7.00 9.45
C THR A 77 -8.02 6.00 8.44
N VAL A 78 -8.71 4.89 8.27
CA VAL A 78 -8.34 3.87 7.29
C VAL A 78 -9.08 4.11 5.99
N TYR A 79 -8.33 4.13 4.90
CA TYR A 79 -8.84 4.31 3.54
C TYR A 79 -8.56 3.06 2.71
N MET A 80 -9.53 2.69 1.90
CA MET A 80 -9.43 1.59 0.95
C MET A 80 -10.29 1.91 -0.28
N HIS A 81 -9.83 1.52 -1.47
CA HIS A 81 -10.64 1.74 -2.66
C HIS A 81 -11.91 0.87 -2.63
N ARG A 82 -13.06 1.45 -3.07
CA ARG A 82 -14.36 0.76 -3.00
C ARG A 82 -14.39 -0.59 -3.70
N ASN A 83 -13.62 -0.77 -4.77
CA ASN A 83 -13.55 -2.04 -5.48
C ASN A 83 -12.89 -3.16 -4.67
N GLU A 84 -12.15 -2.83 -3.60
CA GLU A 84 -11.53 -3.82 -2.72
C GLU A 84 -12.52 -4.34 -1.66
N GLU A 85 -13.59 -3.61 -1.36
CA GLU A 85 -14.59 -3.99 -0.36
C GLU A 85 -15.18 -5.38 -0.64
N GLN A 86 -15.36 -5.74 -1.91
CA GLN A 86 -15.82 -7.07 -2.31
C GLN A 86 -14.92 -8.21 -1.81
N MET A 87 -13.65 -7.94 -1.51
CA MET A 87 -12.70 -8.94 -0.98
C MET A 87 -12.93 -9.22 0.50
N ILE A 88 -13.51 -8.27 1.25
CA ILE A 88 -13.72 -8.38 2.70
C ILE A 88 -15.18 -8.62 3.08
N ASN A 89 -16.15 -8.28 2.23
CA ASN A 89 -17.58 -8.49 2.50
C ASN A 89 -18.10 -9.86 2.06
N GLY A 90 -17.23 -10.71 1.48
CA GLY A 90 -17.56 -12.06 1.07
C GLY A 90 -18.09 -12.21 -0.36
N GLU A 91 -18.22 -11.13 -1.14
CA GLU A 91 -18.63 -11.20 -2.55
C GLU A 91 -17.56 -11.87 -3.40
N THR A 92 -16.29 -11.66 -3.06
CA THR A 92 -15.14 -12.19 -3.78
C THR A 92 -14.07 -12.65 -2.80
N GLY A 93 -13.49 -13.83 -2.98
CA GLY A 93 -12.40 -14.35 -2.17
C GLY A 93 -11.09 -14.51 -2.94
N ARG A 94 -9.97 -14.60 -2.23
CA ARG A 94 -8.65 -14.92 -2.82
C ARG A 94 -8.60 -16.33 -3.37
N MET A 95 -9.11 -17.28 -2.62
CA MET A 95 -9.23 -18.69 -3.00
C MET A 95 -10.63 -19.21 -2.63
N LEU A 96 -11.34 -19.78 -3.58
CA LEU A 96 -12.55 -20.59 -3.37
C LEU A 96 -13.47 -20.08 -2.24
N TRP A 97 -13.98 -18.86 -2.30
CA TRP A 97 -14.94 -18.32 -1.31
C TRP A 97 -14.35 -17.81 0.02
N ILE A 98 -13.05 -17.91 0.24
CA ILE A 98 -12.42 -17.36 1.43
C ILE A 98 -12.15 -15.88 1.18
N GLY A 99 -12.98 -15.01 1.75
CA GLY A 99 -12.78 -13.56 1.77
C GLY A 99 -11.59 -13.19 2.65
N ASN A 100 -11.06 -11.99 2.45
CA ASN A 100 -10.07 -11.41 3.33
C ASN A 100 -10.75 -10.91 4.61
N SER A 101 -10.00 -10.86 5.71
CA SER A 101 -10.47 -10.32 6.98
C SER A 101 -9.50 -9.25 7.46
N ILE A 102 -10.02 -8.07 7.76
CA ILE A 102 -9.26 -6.98 8.35
C ILE A 102 -9.78 -6.68 9.76
N ASP A 103 -8.85 -6.49 10.71
CA ASP A 103 -9.17 -6.22 12.12
C ASP A 103 -9.46 -4.72 12.33
N ILE A 104 -10.52 -4.24 11.68
CA ILE A 104 -11.00 -2.87 11.81
C ILE A 104 -12.51 -2.81 11.65
N LYS A 105 -13.16 -1.94 12.44
CA LYS A 105 -14.61 -1.78 12.40
C LYS A 105 -15.06 -0.71 11.42
N GLU A 106 -14.25 0.30 11.21
CA GLU A 106 -14.60 1.48 10.41
C GLU A 106 -13.49 1.78 9.42
N TYR A 107 -13.86 2.00 8.17
CA TYR A 107 -12.98 2.43 7.09
C TYR A 107 -13.73 3.36 6.13
N THR A 108 -13.00 4.18 5.41
CA THR A 108 -13.52 5.08 4.39
C THR A 108 -13.23 4.52 3.01
N LEU A 109 -14.27 4.37 2.21
CA LEU A 109 -14.14 3.93 0.82
C LEU A 109 -13.74 5.10 -0.07
N LEU A 110 -12.69 4.89 -0.85
CA LEU A 110 -12.21 5.82 -1.86
C LEU A 110 -12.77 5.50 -3.23
N ASP A 111 -13.00 6.55 -3.98
CA ASP A 111 -13.08 6.57 -5.45
C ASP A 111 -11.74 6.99 -6.04
N ASP A 112 -11.70 7.25 -7.36
CA ASP A 112 -10.49 7.66 -8.08
C ASP A 112 -10.08 9.13 -7.82
N HIS A 113 -10.73 9.81 -6.87
CA HIS A 113 -10.45 11.21 -6.56
C HIS A 113 -9.29 11.37 -5.59
N THR A 114 -8.49 12.42 -5.82
CA THR A 114 -7.40 12.77 -4.93
C THR A 114 -7.91 13.15 -3.54
N VAL A 115 -7.32 12.57 -2.51
CA VAL A 115 -7.54 12.89 -1.10
C VAL A 115 -6.42 13.79 -0.60
N ARG A 116 -6.72 14.71 0.31
CA ARG A 116 -5.72 15.52 1.01
C ARG A 116 -5.70 15.17 2.49
N ILE A 117 -4.51 14.95 3.02
CA ILE A 117 -4.25 14.76 4.46
C ILE A 117 -3.11 15.71 4.83
N GLY A 118 -3.41 16.74 5.61
CA GLY A 118 -2.46 17.82 5.82
C GLY A 118 -2.09 18.48 4.49
N ASP A 119 -0.78 18.61 4.23
CA ASP A 119 -0.26 19.15 2.98
C ASP A 119 -0.07 18.10 1.89
N MET A 120 -0.23 16.82 2.22
CA MET A 120 -0.07 15.73 1.28
C MET A 120 -1.27 15.55 0.35
N ARG A 121 -0.98 15.23 -0.91
CA ARG A 121 -1.95 14.85 -1.94
C ARG A 121 -1.79 13.37 -2.23
N ILE A 122 -2.86 12.61 -2.05
CA ILE A 122 -2.87 11.17 -2.29
C ILE A 122 -3.85 10.87 -3.42
N LYS A 123 -3.34 10.46 -4.58
CA LYS A 123 -4.12 10.09 -5.75
C LYS A 123 -4.23 8.57 -5.84
N PRO A 124 -5.43 7.98 -5.64
CA PRO A 124 -5.67 6.58 -5.92
C PRO A 124 -5.53 6.30 -7.42
N ILE A 125 -4.86 5.22 -7.76
CA ILE A 125 -4.70 4.72 -9.13
C ILE A 125 -5.14 3.25 -9.12
N PRO A 126 -6.39 2.93 -9.50
CA PRO A 126 -6.85 1.54 -9.51
C PRO A 126 -6.00 0.68 -10.44
N THR A 127 -5.49 -0.40 -9.89
CA THR A 127 -4.60 -1.36 -10.58
C THR A 127 -5.04 -2.80 -10.35
N PRO A 128 -6.32 -3.13 -10.68
CA PRO A 128 -6.87 -4.44 -10.39
C PRO A 128 -6.07 -5.56 -11.06
N GLY A 129 -5.95 -6.68 -10.37
CA GLY A 129 -5.26 -7.85 -10.92
C GLY A 129 -4.83 -8.84 -9.86
N HIS A 130 -4.01 -8.42 -8.92
CA HIS A 130 -3.64 -9.20 -7.75
C HIS A 130 -4.87 -9.46 -6.88
N THR A 131 -5.58 -8.40 -6.49
CA THR A 131 -6.94 -8.45 -5.97
C THR A 131 -7.91 -7.75 -6.91
N ALA A 132 -9.20 -7.75 -6.57
CA ALA A 132 -10.24 -7.11 -7.35
C ALA A 132 -10.12 -5.58 -7.36
N GLY A 133 -9.72 -5.02 -6.25
CA GLY A 133 -9.63 -3.58 -6.01
C GLY A 133 -8.24 -3.07 -5.66
N LEU A 134 -7.18 -3.87 -5.90
CA LEU A 134 -5.82 -3.39 -5.70
C LEU A 134 -5.64 -2.00 -6.32
N THR A 135 -5.09 -1.09 -5.52
CA THR A 135 -4.93 0.31 -5.87
C THR A 135 -3.53 0.77 -5.51
N CYS A 136 -2.82 1.37 -6.46
CA CYS A 136 -1.61 2.12 -6.20
C CYS A 136 -1.96 3.50 -5.65
N TYR A 137 -1.06 4.08 -4.87
CA TYR A 137 -1.20 5.45 -4.38
C TYR A 137 -0.04 6.31 -4.86
N LEU A 138 -0.36 7.38 -5.59
CA LEU A 138 0.61 8.40 -5.97
C LEU A 138 0.53 9.55 -4.96
N VAL A 139 1.60 9.73 -4.18
CA VAL A 139 1.69 10.76 -3.15
C VAL A 139 2.53 11.91 -3.67
N ASN A 140 1.99 13.13 -3.53
CA ASN A 140 2.60 14.39 -3.95
C ASN A 140 3.07 14.42 -5.42
N ASP A 141 2.41 13.63 -6.28
CA ASP A 141 2.69 13.46 -7.70
C ASP A 141 4.08 12.86 -8.04
N ILE A 142 4.85 12.42 -7.05
CA ILE A 142 6.23 11.94 -7.22
C ILE A 142 6.50 10.55 -6.63
N TYR A 143 5.80 10.15 -5.57
CA TYR A 143 6.02 8.89 -4.87
C TYR A 143 4.92 7.88 -5.19
N LEU A 144 5.25 6.84 -5.95
CA LEU A 144 4.29 5.79 -6.32
C LEU A 144 4.44 4.56 -5.43
N PHE A 145 3.39 4.26 -4.66
CA PHE A 145 3.30 3.06 -3.84
C PHE A 145 2.39 2.05 -4.53
N THR A 146 2.93 0.89 -4.85
CA THR A 146 2.25 -0.06 -5.75
C THR A 146 1.60 -1.25 -5.05
N GLY A 147 1.90 -1.48 -3.76
CA GLY A 147 1.57 -2.75 -3.14
C GLY A 147 2.06 -3.90 -4.03
N ASP A 148 1.15 -4.80 -4.36
CA ASP A 148 1.40 -6.00 -5.16
C ASP A 148 0.99 -5.87 -6.63
N ALA A 149 0.86 -4.65 -7.14
CA ALA A 149 0.60 -4.43 -8.57
C ALA A 149 1.79 -4.83 -9.43
N VAL A 150 3.02 -4.62 -8.93
CA VAL A 150 4.27 -4.90 -9.64
C VAL A 150 5.29 -5.56 -8.73
N SER A 151 6.19 -6.33 -9.32
CA SER A 151 7.47 -6.72 -8.72
C SER A 151 8.58 -5.80 -9.22
N LEU A 152 9.65 -5.66 -8.42
CA LEU A 152 10.83 -4.88 -8.78
C LEU A 152 12.05 -5.78 -8.62
N HIS A 153 12.75 -6.06 -9.73
CA HIS A 153 13.96 -6.86 -9.75
C HIS A 153 15.07 -6.06 -10.43
N ASP A 154 16.14 -5.78 -9.72
CA ASP A 154 17.27 -4.98 -10.20
C ASP A 154 16.85 -3.63 -10.84
N GLY A 155 15.85 -2.98 -10.24
CA GLY A 155 15.29 -1.73 -10.75
C GLY A 155 14.32 -1.87 -11.92
N VAL A 156 14.08 -3.10 -12.41
CA VAL A 156 13.16 -3.37 -13.52
C VAL A 156 11.80 -3.79 -12.99
N ILE A 157 10.76 -3.10 -13.45
CA ILE A 157 9.37 -3.46 -13.12
C ILE A 157 8.96 -4.72 -13.88
N GLY A 158 8.39 -5.66 -13.13
CA GLY A 158 7.84 -6.90 -13.65
C GLY A 158 6.45 -7.20 -13.13
N LEU A 159 5.83 -8.20 -13.72
CA LEU A 159 4.59 -8.79 -13.23
C LEU A 159 4.88 -9.80 -12.13
N PHE A 160 4.03 -9.83 -11.12
CA PHE A 160 3.97 -10.98 -10.22
C PHE A 160 3.66 -12.26 -10.99
N PRO A 161 4.10 -13.44 -10.49
CA PRO A 161 3.77 -14.73 -11.09
C PRO A 161 2.26 -14.88 -11.30
N LYS A 162 1.88 -15.49 -12.42
CA LYS A 162 0.50 -15.57 -12.89
C LYS A 162 -0.47 -16.17 -11.86
N TYR A 163 0.01 -17.14 -11.07
CA TYR A 163 -0.77 -17.86 -10.06
C TYR A 163 -1.04 -17.04 -8.79
N ILE A 164 -0.31 -15.95 -8.57
CA ILE A 164 -0.53 -15.04 -7.43
C ILE A 164 -1.63 -14.02 -7.75
N ASN A 165 -1.81 -13.69 -9.03
CA ASN A 165 -2.83 -12.73 -9.45
C ASN A 165 -4.19 -13.39 -9.61
N LYS A 166 -5.21 -12.86 -8.93
CA LYS A 166 -6.59 -13.31 -9.10
C LYS A 166 -7.10 -13.08 -10.53
N TYR A 167 -6.70 -11.98 -11.16
CA TYR A 167 -7.08 -11.58 -12.51
C TYR A 167 -5.85 -11.26 -13.37
N PRO A 168 -5.12 -12.26 -13.90
CA PRO A 168 -3.83 -12.05 -14.57
C PRO A 168 -3.89 -11.13 -15.79
N ARG A 169 -5.02 -11.12 -16.53
CA ARG A 169 -5.19 -10.20 -17.67
C ARG A 169 -5.33 -8.75 -17.24
N LYS A 170 -6.06 -8.50 -16.13
CA LYS A 170 -6.19 -7.17 -15.55
C LYS A 170 -4.84 -6.69 -15.01
N ALA A 171 -4.12 -7.56 -14.27
CA ALA A 171 -2.79 -7.24 -13.75
C ALA A 171 -1.82 -6.76 -14.84
N ARG A 172 -1.79 -7.44 -16.00
CA ARG A 172 -0.96 -7.02 -17.13
C ARG A 172 -1.34 -5.63 -17.64
N ARG A 173 -2.64 -5.31 -17.76
CA ARG A 173 -3.10 -3.97 -18.18
C ARG A 173 -2.73 -2.92 -17.14
N SER A 174 -2.89 -3.23 -15.85
CA SER A 174 -2.54 -2.34 -14.75
C SER A 174 -1.05 -1.98 -14.76
N VAL A 175 -0.17 -2.96 -14.98
CA VAL A 175 1.29 -2.69 -15.12
C VAL A 175 1.58 -1.77 -16.30
N GLN A 176 0.94 -1.97 -17.45
CA GLN A 176 1.10 -1.07 -18.60
C GLN A 176 0.65 0.36 -18.27
N ASN A 177 -0.43 0.53 -17.53
CA ASN A 177 -0.88 1.85 -17.08
C ASN A 177 0.12 2.49 -16.12
N ILE A 178 0.71 1.71 -15.19
CA ILE A 178 1.75 2.21 -14.29
C ILE A 178 2.98 2.69 -15.07
N LEU A 179 3.43 1.92 -16.06
CA LEU A 179 4.59 2.28 -16.90
C LEU A 179 4.39 3.56 -17.71
N ASN A 180 3.15 3.98 -17.93
CA ASN A 180 2.80 5.21 -18.66
C ASN A 180 2.57 6.42 -17.73
N LEU A 181 2.78 6.27 -16.40
CA LEU A 181 2.66 7.40 -15.49
C LEU A 181 3.85 8.35 -15.66
N GLU A 182 3.55 9.61 -15.87
CA GLU A 182 4.56 10.66 -15.97
C GLU A 182 4.80 11.33 -14.59
N GLY A 183 6.01 11.85 -14.38
CA GLY A 183 6.35 12.63 -13.19
C GLY A 183 6.68 11.78 -11.95
N VAL A 184 6.57 10.46 -12.02
CA VAL A 184 6.95 9.59 -10.91
C VAL A 184 8.45 9.59 -10.75
N MET A 185 8.94 9.99 -9.56
CA MET A 185 10.37 9.99 -9.23
C MET A 185 10.82 8.72 -8.56
N SER A 186 9.98 8.15 -7.68
CA SER A 186 10.33 6.94 -6.94
C SER A 186 9.14 5.97 -6.88
N ILE A 187 9.45 4.68 -6.93
CA ILE A 187 8.48 3.60 -6.84
C ILE A 187 8.78 2.69 -5.65
N PHE A 188 7.74 2.34 -4.89
CA PHE A 188 7.80 1.55 -3.67
C PHE A 188 6.86 0.36 -3.79
N THR A 189 7.38 -0.86 -3.60
CA THR A 189 6.62 -2.11 -3.79
C THR A 189 6.37 -2.83 -2.47
N GLY A 190 5.33 -3.66 -2.41
CA GLY A 190 5.02 -4.43 -1.21
C GLY A 190 6.13 -5.41 -0.80
N HIS A 191 6.80 -6.07 -1.75
CA HIS A 191 7.74 -7.15 -1.43
C HIS A 191 9.17 -6.95 -1.90
N HIS A 192 9.41 -6.16 -2.95
CA HIS A 192 10.68 -6.12 -3.67
C HIS A 192 11.47 -4.81 -3.48
N GLY A 193 11.14 -4.05 -2.40
CA GLY A 193 11.84 -2.81 -2.07
C GLY A 193 11.38 -1.61 -2.89
N PHE A 194 12.31 -0.73 -3.24
CA PHE A 194 12.01 0.52 -3.94
C PHE A 194 13.08 0.87 -4.99
N SER A 195 12.69 1.71 -5.95
CA SER A 195 13.62 2.38 -6.86
C SER A 195 13.51 3.89 -6.65
N PRO A 196 14.60 4.58 -6.28
CA PRO A 196 14.58 6.03 -6.02
C PRO A 196 14.58 6.86 -7.31
N ASN A 197 14.97 6.28 -8.42
CA ASN A 197 15.08 6.96 -9.72
C ASN A 197 14.26 6.15 -10.73
N TYR A 198 12.96 6.43 -10.73
CA TYR A 198 12.05 5.87 -11.71
C TYR A 198 11.79 6.94 -12.77
N SER A 199 12.56 6.91 -13.84
CA SER A 199 12.39 7.77 -15.03
C SER A 199 12.63 6.96 -16.30
#